data_09aa07b4ec0e04e12565dba5a9108574
#
_entry.id   09aa07b4ec0e04e12565dba5a9108574
#
_cell.length_a   1.000
_cell.length_b   1.000
_cell.length_c   1.000
_cell.angle_alpha   90.00
_cell.angle_beta   90.00
_cell.angle_gamma   90.00
#
_symmetry.space_group_name_H-M   'P 1'
#
loop_
_entity.id
_entity.type
_entity.pdbx_description
1 polymer ?
#
loop_
_entity_poly.entity_id
_entity_poly.type
_entity_poly.pdbx_seq_one_letter_code
_entity_poly.pdbx_strand_id
1 'polypeptide(L)'
;AHVEYALGEYLSELCGLLEMDGYHVSIEKLHWEPVQIQICTDFAGRIIDNLVSNIKKYAHPDLPVFLISEYTKTSACITIQNTIAVPDQFVHGTGIGVKNIHAMMHQMHGLCQVNIESDTYSITLKFPVI
;
A
#
# COMPACT_ATOMS: atom_id res chain seq x y z
N ALA A 1 8.63 -8.57 -16.81
CA ALA A 1 7.92 -7.83 -17.85
C ALA A 1 7.03 -6.76 -17.24
N HIS A 2 6.98 -5.60 -17.85
CA HIS A 2 6.10 -4.52 -17.43
C HIS A 2 4.79 -4.62 -18.19
N VAL A 3 3.69 -4.46 -17.46
CA VAL A 3 2.35 -4.43 -18.05
C VAL A 3 1.62 -3.18 -17.60
N GLU A 4 0.66 -2.76 -18.41
CA GLU A 4 -0.27 -1.71 -18.02
C GLU A 4 -1.27 -2.31 -17.03
N TYR A 5 -1.53 -1.59 -15.96
CA TYR A 5 -2.40 -2.10 -14.91
C TYR A 5 -3.31 -0.96 -14.43
N ALA A 6 -4.59 -1.25 -14.32
CA ALA A 6 -5.52 -0.27 -13.81
C ALA A 6 -5.33 -0.10 -12.30
N LEU A 7 -5.14 1.14 -11.88
CA LEU A 7 -4.94 1.46 -10.46
C LEU A 7 -6.09 0.93 -9.59
N GLY A 8 -7.32 1.03 -10.09
CA GLY A 8 -8.49 0.53 -9.37
C GLY A 8 -8.47 -0.98 -9.15
N GLU A 9 -7.96 -1.75 -10.11
CA GLU A 9 -7.82 -3.20 -9.97
C GLU A 9 -6.79 -3.55 -8.89
N TYR A 10 -5.69 -2.83 -8.84
CA TYR A 10 -4.66 -3.00 -7.83
C TYR A 10 -5.20 -2.74 -6.43
N LEU A 11 -5.93 -1.65 -6.26
CA LEU A 11 -6.59 -1.32 -5.00
C LEU A 11 -7.61 -2.38 -4.60
N SER A 12 -8.37 -2.88 -5.57
CA SER A 12 -9.39 -3.91 -5.33
C SER A 12 -8.77 -5.22 -4.83
N GLU A 13 -7.64 -5.63 -5.40
CA GLU A 13 -6.92 -6.82 -4.96
C GLU A 13 -6.44 -6.67 -3.50
N LEU A 14 -5.84 -5.53 -3.20
CA LEU A 14 -5.36 -5.25 -1.85
C LEU A 14 -6.51 -5.23 -0.84
N CYS A 15 -7.59 -4.53 -1.18
CA CYS A 15 -8.79 -4.44 -0.34
C CYS A 15 -9.38 -5.81 -0.08
N GLY A 16 -9.53 -6.63 -1.11
CA GLY A 16 -10.08 -7.97 -0.99
C GLY A 16 -9.28 -8.87 -0.06
N LEU A 17 -7.95 -8.83 -0.16
CA LEU A 17 -7.08 -9.61 0.71
C LEU A 17 -7.17 -9.17 2.16
N LEU A 18 -7.23 -7.87 2.43
CA LEU A 18 -7.38 -7.35 3.78
C LEU A 18 -8.72 -7.74 4.39
N GLU A 19 -9.80 -7.66 3.61
CA GLU A 19 -11.13 -8.05 4.07
C GLU A 19 -11.22 -9.54 4.36
N MET A 20 -10.58 -10.37 3.54
CA MET A 20 -10.49 -11.82 3.80
C MET A 20 -9.81 -12.14 5.13
N ASP A 21 -8.87 -11.30 5.54
CA ASP A 21 -8.18 -11.45 6.82
C ASP A 21 -8.93 -10.80 7.99
N GLY A 22 -10.13 -10.30 7.75
CA GLY A 22 -11.01 -9.78 8.79
C GLY A 22 -10.86 -8.29 9.08
N TYR A 23 -10.08 -7.55 8.29
CA TYR A 23 -9.94 -6.12 8.49
C TYR A 23 -11.07 -5.36 7.82
N HIS A 24 -11.55 -4.31 8.48
CA HIS A 24 -12.46 -3.36 7.87
C HIS A 24 -11.65 -2.35 7.05
N VAL A 25 -11.93 -2.28 5.77
CA VAL A 25 -11.22 -1.36 4.86
C VAL A 25 -12.11 -0.19 4.50
N SER A 26 -11.61 1.01 4.75
CA SER A 26 -12.29 2.24 4.37
C SER A 26 -11.55 2.86 3.17
N ILE A 27 -12.22 2.99 2.05
CA ILE A 27 -11.66 3.58 0.84
C ILE A 27 -12.02 5.05 0.81
N GLU A 28 -11.01 5.92 0.82
CA GLU A 28 -11.18 7.36 0.78
C GLU A 28 -10.56 7.94 -0.49
N LYS A 29 -11.12 9.02 -1.00
CA LYS A 29 -10.62 9.73 -2.19
C LYS A 29 -10.38 8.79 -3.37
N LEU A 30 -11.37 7.94 -3.67
CA LEU A 30 -11.29 7.10 -4.84
C LEU A 30 -11.59 7.93 -6.09
N HIS A 31 -10.63 7.99 -7.01
CA HIS A 31 -10.85 8.63 -8.30
C HIS A 31 -11.43 7.61 -9.26
N TRP A 32 -12.58 7.94 -9.85
CA TRP A 32 -13.33 7.04 -10.73
C TRP A 32 -12.80 7.03 -12.16
N GLU A 33 -11.95 7.99 -12.51
CA GLU A 33 -11.35 8.01 -13.84
C GLU A 33 -10.34 6.88 -13.98
N PRO A 34 -10.33 6.18 -15.12
CA PRO A 34 -9.37 5.10 -15.32
C PRO A 34 -7.94 5.63 -15.37
N VAL A 35 -7.13 5.21 -14.42
CA VAL A 35 -5.71 5.55 -14.34
C VAL A 35 -4.93 4.28 -14.61
N GLN A 36 -4.05 4.33 -15.60
CA GLN A 36 -3.16 3.21 -15.94
C GLN A 36 -1.77 3.49 -15.39
N ILE A 37 -1.22 2.49 -14.71
CA ILE A 37 0.14 2.52 -14.20
C ILE A 37 0.92 1.39 -14.83
N GLN A 38 2.22 1.60 -14.98
CA GLN A 38 3.10 0.56 -15.49
C GLN A 38 3.74 -0.15 -14.32
N ILE A 39 3.51 -1.47 -14.20
CA ILE A 39 4.04 -2.26 -13.11
C ILE A 39 4.65 -3.56 -13.63
N CYS A 40 5.60 -4.07 -12.86
CA CYS A 40 6.12 -5.41 -13.06
C CYS A 40 5.21 -6.39 -12.29
N THR A 41 4.63 -7.36 -13.00
CA THR A 41 3.66 -8.29 -12.37
C THR A 41 4.25 -9.07 -11.21
N ASP A 42 5.53 -9.46 -11.29
CA ASP A 42 6.20 -10.16 -10.20
C ASP A 42 6.30 -9.30 -8.95
N PHE A 43 6.59 -8.02 -9.12
CA PHE A 43 6.72 -7.10 -8.00
C PHE A 43 5.37 -6.71 -7.43
N ALA A 44 4.36 -6.56 -8.28
CA ALA A 44 3.02 -6.16 -7.86
C ALA A 44 2.46 -7.09 -6.79
N GLY A 45 2.52 -8.40 -7.03
CA GLY A 45 2.07 -9.40 -6.08
C GLY A 45 2.87 -9.39 -4.78
N ARG A 46 4.20 -9.28 -4.89
CA ARG A 46 5.08 -9.25 -3.72
C ARG A 46 4.86 -8.01 -2.86
N ILE A 47 4.61 -6.87 -3.48
CA ILE A 47 4.31 -5.64 -2.75
C ILE A 47 3.02 -5.81 -1.96
N ILE A 48 1.96 -6.34 -2.58
CA ILE A 48 0.70 -6.61 -1.88
C ILE A 48 0.91 -7.57 -0.72
N ASP A 49 1.64 -8.66 -0.92
CA ASP A 49 1.92 -9.62 0.14
C ASP A 49 2.66 -8.98 1.32
N ASN A 50 3.63 -8.13 1.04
CA ASN A 50 4.36 -7.41 2.08
C ASN A 50 3.48 -6.41 2.83
N LEU A 51 2.60 -5.70 2.10
CA LEU A 51 1.67 -4.76 2.73
C LEU A 51 0.70 -5.48 3.66
N VAL A 52 0.11 -6.58 3.19
CA VAL A 52 -0.83 -7.37 3.99
C VAL A 52 -0.14 -7.97 5.21
N SER A 53 1.06 -8.52 5.02
CA SER A 53 1.84 -9.09 6.11
C SER A 53 2.17 -8.04 7.19
N ASN A 54 2.54 -6.84 6.75
CA ASN A 54 2.84 -5.74 7.66
C ASN A 54 1.61 -5.34 8.48
N ILE A 55 0.45 -5.27 7.84
CA ILE A 55 -0.80 -4.96 8.53
C ILE A 55 -1.15 -6.05 9.55
N LYS A 56 -1.02 -7.32 9.18
CA LYS A 56 -1.27 -8.43 10.10
C LYS A 56 -0.40 -8.37 11.35
N LYS A 57 0.85 -7.95 11.20
CA LYS A 57 1.79 -7.89 12.32
C LYS A 57 1.53 -6.73 13.27
N TYR A 58 1.14 -5.58 12.74
CA TYR A 58 1.21 -4.33 13.50
C TYR A 58 -0.10 -3.58 13.64
N ALA A 59 -1.07 -3.78 12.75
CA ALA A 59 -2.32 -3.03 12.77
C ALA A 59 -3.22 -3.48 13.93
N HIS A 60 -3.92 -2.51 14.51
CA HIS A 60 -4.95 -2.79 15.50
C HIS A 60 -6.11 -3.52 14.81
N PRO A 61 -6.48 -4.74 15.26
CA PRO A 61 -7.44 -5.57 14.52
C PRO A 61 -8.87 -5.01 14.51
N ASP A 62 -9.23 -4.18 15.49
CA ASP A 62 -10.58 -3.63 15.61
C ASP A 62 -10.77 -2.27 14.99
N LEU A 63 -9.69 -1.68 14.44
CA LEU A 63 -9.75 -0.37 13.81
C LEU A 63 -9.59 -0.49 12.30
N PRO A 64 -10.21 0.41 11.53
CA PRO A 64 -10.19 0.29 10.08
C PRO A 64 -8.81 0.55 9.49
N VAL A 65 -8.57 -0.09 8.33
CA VAL A 65 -7.44 0.23 7.45
C VAL A 65 -7.97 1.17 6.38
N PHE A 66 -7.30 2.29 6.19
CA PHE A 66 -7.69 3.29 5.21
C PHE A 66 -6.89 3.13 3.93
N LEU A 67 -7.57 3.11 2.79
CA LEU A 67 -6.95 3.16 1.48
C LEU A 67 -7.30 4.51 0.84
N ILE A 68 -6.26 5.26 0.49
CA ILE A 68 -6.41 6.58 -0.11
C ILE A 68 -5.69 6.56 -1.44
N SER A 69 -6.36 6.98 -2.52
CA SER A 69 -5.72 7.08 -3.82
C SER A 69 -5.82 8.51 -4.35
N GLU A 70 -4.73 8.96 -4.94
CA GLU A 70 -4.65 10.27 -5.59
C GLU A 70 -3.86 10.12 -6.88
N TYR A 71 -4.18 10.92 -7.88
CA TYR A 71 -3.38 10.92 -9.10
C TYR A 71 -3.26 12.32 -9.69
N THR A 72 -2.15 12.50 -10.41
CA THR A 72 -1.90 13.67 -11.23
C THR A 72 -1.66 13.21 -12.68
N LYS A 73 -1.30 14.13 -13.57
CA LYS A 73 -0.97 13.76 -14.95
C LYS A 73 0.25 12.85 -15.05
N THR A 74 1.12 12.87 -14.05
CA THR A 74 2.41 12.17 -14.11
C THR A 74 2.56 11.05 -13.12
N SER A 75 1.71 11.00 -12.09
CA SER A 75 1.87 10.01 -11.02
C SER A 75 0.55 9.60 -10.41
N ALA A 76 0.51 8.38 -9.91
CA ALA A 76 -0.60 7.82 -9.14
C ALA A 76 -0.07 7.36 -7.78
N CYS A 77 -0.74 7.76 -6.71
CA CYS A 77 -0.34 7.42 -5.35
C CYS A 77 -1.41 6.58 -4.66
N ILE A 78 -0.97 5.55 -3.95
CA ILE A 78 -1.80 4.76 -3.06
C ILE A 78 -1.22 4.89 -1.67
N THR A 79 -2.04 5.30 -0.70
CA THR A 79 -1.64 5.34 0.70
C THR A 79 -2.45 4.33 1.48
N ILE A 80 -1.77 3.49 2.25
CA ILE A 80 -2.38 2.53 3.16
C ILE A 80 -2.05 3.00 4.58
N GLN A 81 -3.09 3.22 5.38
CA GLN A 81 -2.95 3.77 6.71
C GLN A 81 -3.65 2.89 7.73
N ASN A 82 -2.97 2.60 8.84
CA ASN A 82 -3.55 1.84 9.94
C ASN A 82 -3.12 2.40 11.29
N THR A 83 -3.89 2.07 12.32
CA THR A 83 -3.50 2.32 13.70
C THR A 83 -2.61 1.18 14.18
N ILE A 84 -1.52 1.50 14.85
CA ILE A 84 -0.57 0.53 15.39
C ILE A 84 -1.14 -0.04 16.69
N ALA A 85 -1.23 -1.37 16.78
CA ALA A 85 -1.81 -2.03 17.96
C ALA A 85 -0.93 -1.85 19.21
N VAL A 86 0.38 -2.01 19.05
CA VAL A 86 1.35 -1.87 20.13
C VAL A 86 2.52 -1.03 19.64
N PRO A 87 2.47 0.31 19.79
CA PRO A 87 3.49 1.21 19.23
C PRO A 87 4.92 0.87 19.66
N ASP A 88 5.13 0.47 20.90
CA ASP A 88 6.47 0.14 21.39
C ASP A 88 7.07 -1.07 20.67
N GLN A 89 6.26 -2.08 20.36
CA GLN A 89 6.70 -3.24 19.60
C GLN A 89 7.01 -2.89 18.15
N PHE A 90 6.26 -1.96 17.58
CA PHE A 90 6.47 -1.54 16.20
C PHE A 90 7.84 -0.93 15.99
N VAL A 91 8.31 -0.11 16.92
CA VAL A 91 9.63 0.55 16.85
C VAL A 91 10.76 -0.48 16.73
N HIS A 92 10.58 -1.66 17.29
CA HIS A 92 11.56 -2.74 17.25
C HIS A 92 11.33 -3.74 16.10
N GLY A 93 10.38 -3.46 15.21
CA GLY A 93 10.12 -4.28 14.04
C GLY A 93 11.30 -4.28 13.08
N THR A 94 11.45 -5.36 12.31
CA THR A 94 12.61 -5.53 11.44
C THR A 94 12.64 -4.61 10.23
N GLY A 95 11.48 -4.18 9.75
CA GLY A 95 11.38 -3.34 8.56
C GLY A 95 11.78 -4.02 7.25
N ILE A 96 12.00 -5.32 7.24
CA ILE A 96 12.43 -6.06 6.04
C ILE A 96 11.39 -5.95 4.92
N GLY A 97 10.11 -6.12 5.25
CA GLY A 97 9.05 -6.01 4.26
C GLY A 97 9.01 -4.64 3.60
N VAL A 98 9.20 -3.58 4.38
CA VAL A 98 9.23 -2.21 3.88
C VAL A 98 10.45 -1.98 3.00
N LYS A 99 11.61 -2.47 3.38
CA LYS A 99 12.82 -2.38 2.54
C LYS A 99 12.62 -3.05 1.19
N ASN A 100 11.96 -4.21 1.18
CA ASN A 100 11.65 -4.92 -0.06
C ASN A 100 10.69 -4.11 -0.94
N ILE A 101 9.69 -3.48 -0.33
CA ILE A 101 8.76 -2.61 -1.08
C ILE A 101 9.51 -1.43 -1.69
N HIS A 102 10.38 -0.78 -0.93
CA HIS A 102 11.22 0.32 -1.44
C HIS A 102 12.02 -0.11 -2.67
N ALA A 103 12.70 -1.25 -2.58
CA ALA A 103 13.53 -1.75 -3.66
C ALA A 103 12.71 -2.05 -4.92
N MET A 104 11.56 -2.71 -4.76
CA MET A 104 10.70 -3.06 -5.88
C MET A 104 10.08 -1.81 -6.53
N MET A 105 9.63 -0.85 -5.72
CA MET A 105 9.10 0.41 -6.24
C MET A 105 10.17 1.18 -7.01
N HIS A 106 11.39 1.23 -6.49
CA HIS A 106 12.50 1.89 -7.17
C HIS A 106 12.78 1.27 -8.54
N GLN A 107 12.76 -0.05 -8.64
CA GLN A 107 12.95 -0.75 -9.91
C GLN A 107 11.84 -0.47 -10.92
N MET A 108 10.64 -0.14 -10.45
CA MET A 108 9.53 0.25 -11.30
C MET A 108 9.47 1.76 -11.56
N HIS A 109 10.53 2.49 -11.22
CA HIS A 109 10.61 3.95 -11.35
C HIS A 109 9.59 4.69 -10.49
N GLY A 110 9.12 4.04 -9.42
CA GLY A 110 8.23 4.63 -8.45
C GLY A 110 8.95 4.99 -7.16
N LEU A 111 8.16 5.38 -6.17
CA LEU A 111 8.66 5.75 -4.84
C LEU A 111 7.80 5.09 -3.77
N CYS A 112 8.42 4.87 -2.61
CA CYS A 112 7.73 4.40 -1.43
C CYS A 112 8.11 5.32 -0.27
N GLN A 113 7.12 5.80 0.47
CA GLN A 113 7.34 6.66 1.64
C GLN A 113 6.57 6.10 2.83
N VAL A 114 7.22 6.07 3.99
CA VAL A 114 6.60 5.63 5.24
C VAL A 114 6.53 6.82 6.18
N ASN A 115 5.39 7.00 6.82
CA ASN A 115 5.17 8.04 7.81
C ASN A 115 4.58 7.42 9.07
N ILE A 116 5.17 7.72 10.21
CA ILE A 116 4.69 7.26 11.51
C ILE A 116 4.47 8.50 12.37
N GLU A 117 3.21 8.70 12.79
CA GLU A 117 2.84 9.80 13.68
C GLU A 117 2.03 9.20 14.83
N SER A 118 2.58 9.30 16.05
CA SER A 118 1.93 8.75 17.24
C SER A 118 1.67 7.25 17.06
N ASP A 119 0.40 6.85 16.99
CA ASP A 119 0.00 5.44 16.80
C ASP A 119 -0.45 5.15 15.36
N THR A 120 -0.26 6.08 14.45
CA THR A 120 -0.68 5.93 13.06
C THR A 120 0.51 5.64 12.15
N TYR A 121 0.38 4.58 11.37
CA TYR A 121 1.36 4.16 10.37
C TYR A 121 0.76 4.32 8.99
N SER A 122 1.47 4.97 8.09
CA SER A 122 1.06 5.05 6.70
C SER A 122 2.22 4.76 5.76
N ILE A 123 1.91 4.07 4.67
CA ILE A 123 2.86 3.82 3.59
C ILE A 123 2.23 4.31 2.30
N THR A 124 2.98 5.10 1.54
CA THR A 124 2.53 5.65 0.27
C THR A 124 3.37 5.09 -0.85
N LEU A 125 2.71 4.52 -1.84
CA LEU A 125 3.31 4.02 -3.06
C LEU A 125 2.98 4.99 -4.18
N LYS A 126 4.01 5.46 -4.89
CA LYS A 126 3.85 6.39 -6.01
C LYS A 126 4.32 5.71 -7.28
N PHE A 127 3.41 5.58 -8.24
CA PHE A 127 3.68 4.96 -9.53
C PHE A 127 3.70 6.00 -10.64
N PRO A 128 4.55 5.84 -11.66
CA PRO A 128 4.44 6.64 -12.87
C PRO A 128 3.12 6.31 -13.58
N VAL A 129 2.47 7.33 -14.12
CA VAL A 129 1.25 7.17 -14.93
C VAL A 129 1.66 7.07 -16.40
N ILE A 130 0.98 6.20 -17.11
CA ILE A 130 1.18 6.01 -18.54
C ILE A 130 0.46 7.11 -19.34
#